data_2eaf5483bd4b76f09f29cab5a33ce728
#
_entry.id   2eaf5483bd4b76f09f29cab5a33ce728
#
_cell.length_a   1.000
_cell.length_b   1.000
_cell.length_c   1.000
_cell.angle_alpha   90.00
_cell.angle_beta   90.00
_cell.angle_gamma   90.00
#
_symmetry.space_group_name_H-M   'P 1'
#
loop_
_entity.id
_entity.type
_entity.pdbx_description
1 polymer ?
#
loop_
_entity_poly.entity_id
_entity_poly.type
_entity_poly.pdbx_seq_one_letter_code
_entity_poly.pdbx_strand_id
1 'polypeptide(L)'
;RDLRMSRGLGDVYKRQIYDVSIQRVSGSLTDNYNPRNKTLNLSDSVYNSTSVAAIGVAAHETGHAIQHAYGYGPLSFRTALFPLASVGSQVSWILIVLGLIFGSTNILIDIGILMFSLAVLFQLVTLPVEFNASARALQLLESEGFLYGDENRQARKVLSAAAMTYVAAAATAILQLLRLIYLFGGRRRD
;
A
#
# COMPACT_ATOMS: atom_id res chain seq x y z
N ARG A 1 4.62 10.97 28.26
CA ARG A 1 4.05 10.08 27.20
C ARG A 1 5.23 9.47 26.47
N ASP A 2 5.68 8.37 27.04
CA ASP A 2 6.99 7.79 26.83
C ASP A 2 7.06 6.89 25.59
N LEU A 3 8.31 6.61 25.19
CA LEU A 3 8.80 5.45 24.40
C LEU A 3 8.04 4.12 24.69
N ARG A 4 7.22 4.09 25.72
CA ARG A 4 6.31 3.01 26.09
C ARG A 4 5.17 2.82 25.10
N MET A 5 4.79 3.85 24.32
CA MET A 5 3.62 3.76 23.43
C MET A 5 3.93 2.99 22.16
N SER A 6 5.06 3.22 21.50
CA SER A 6 5.49 2.39 20.39
C SER A 6 5.90 0.98 20.85
N ARG A 7 6.52 0.87 22.04
CA ARG A 7 6.76 -0.41 22.70
C ARG A 7 5.47 -1.08 23.16
N GLY A 8 4.49 -0.30 23.68
CA GLY A 8 3.20 -0.81 24.11
C GLY A 8 2.38 -1.37 22.94
N LEU A 9 2.35 -0.70 21.78
CA LEU A 9 1.77 -1.26 20.54
C LEU A 9 2.47 -2.56 20.15
N GLY A 10 3.80 -2.62 20.31
CA GLY A 10 4.57 -3.84 20.08
C GLY A 10 4.24 -4.96 21.07
N ASP A 11 3.97 -4.64 22.33
CA ASP A 11 3.68 -5.64 23.36
C ASP A 11 2.25 -6.17 23.29
N VAL A 12 1.28 -5.33 22.96
CA VAL A 12 -0.10 -5.75 22.66
C VAL A 12 -0.14 -6.60 21.41
N TYR A 13 0.61 -6.18 20.42
CA TYR A 13 0.79 -6.88 19.17
C TYR A 13 1.45 -8.26 19.38
N LYS A 14 2.49 -8.35 20.20
CA LYS A 14 3.14 -9.63 20.61
C LYS A 14 2.19 -10.59 21.33
N ARG A 15 1.17 -10.07 22.02
CA ARG A 15 0.15 -10.92 22.67
C ARG A 15 -0.81 -11.59 21.68
N GLN A 16 -0.99 -11.01 20.48
CA GLN A 16 -1.85 -11.56 19.44
C GLN A 16 -1.07 -12.24 18.32
N ILE A 17 0.19 -11.83 18.06
CA ILE A 17 1.05 -12.35 16.99
C ILE A 17 2.47 -12.47 17.54
N TYR A 18 2.84 -13.64 18.02
CA TYR A 18 4.04 -13.91 18.83
C TYR A 18 5.39 -13.81 18.08
N ASP A 19 5.40 -13.58 16.76
CA ASP A 19 6.59 -13.75 15.91
C ASP A 19 6.96 -12.52 15.05
N VAL A 20 6.47 -11.33 15.39
CA VAL A 20 6.83 -10.10 14.68
C VAL A 20 7.86 -9.29 15.47
N SER A 21 8.94 -8.90 14.80
CA SER A 21 9.97 -8.02 15.34
C SER A 21 9.77 -6.57 14.87
N ILE A 22 10.09 -5.61 15.75
CA ILE A 22 10.03 -4.19 15.41
C ILE A 22 11.46 -3.70 15.19
N GLN A 23 11.68 -3.03 14.07
CA GLN A 23 12.99 -2.48 13.70
C GLN A 23 12.85 -1.01 13.33
N ARG A 24 13.87 -0.23 13.69
CA ARG A 24 14.04 1.14 13.23
C ARG A 24 14.75 1.13 11.87
N VAL A 25 14.21 1.85 10.91
CA VAL A 25 14.79 2.03 9.58
C VAL A 25 15.03 3.51 9.31
N SER A 26 16.12 3.81 8.61
CA SER A 26 16.45 5.19 8.25
C SER A 26 15.50 5.75 7.19
N GLY A 27 15.33 7.07 7.19
CA GLY A 27 14.54 7.77 6.20
C GLY A 27 13.20 8.30 6.74
N SER A 28 12.42 8.91 5.85
CA SER A 28 11.05 9.37 6.11
C SER A 28 10.08 8.61 5.22
N LEU A 29 8.91 8.25 5.75
CA LEU A 29 7.89 7.48 5.03
C LEU A 29 8.38 6.11 4.54
N THR A 30 9.34 5.52 5.26
CA THR A 30 9.87 4.18 5.01
C THR A 30 9.21 3.12 5.87
N ASP A 31 8.19 3.51 6.61
CA ASP A 31 7.39 2.63 7.45
C ASP A 31 6.75 1.54 6.59
N ASN A 32 6.89 0.28 7.02
CA ASN A 32 6.27 -0.84 6.34
C ASN A 32 6.26 -2.10 7.20
N TYR A 33 5.30 -2.97 6.95
CA TYR A 33 5.34 -4.35 7.41
C TYR A 33 5.90 -5.26 6.33
N ASN A 34 6.94 -6.02 6.64
CA ASN A 34 7.50 -7.01 5.73
C ASN A 34 7.02 -8.42 6.10
N PRO A 35 6.12 -9.04 5.28
CA PRO A 35 5.57 -10.35 5.59
C PRO A 35 6.56 -11.51 5.45
N ARG A 36 7.68 -11.33 4.72
CA ARG A 36 8.68 -12.40 4.51
C ARG A 36 9.48 -12.72 5.76
N ASN A 37 9.89 -11.68 6.47
CA ASN A 37 10.67 -11.81 7.71
C ASN A 37 9.87 -11.42 8.96
N LYS A 38 8.58 -11.12 8.79
CA LYS A 38 7.65 -10.69 9.85
C LYS A 38 8.19 -9.52 10.67
N THR A 39 8.68 -8.49 9.97
CA THR A 39 9.29 -7.32 10.58
C THR A 39 8.43 -6.09 10.35
N LEU A 40 8.14 -5.38 11.44
CA LEU A 40 7.54 -4.06 11.44
C LEU A 40 8.67 -3.03 11.39
N ASN A 41 8.89 -2.43 10.24
CA ASN A 41 9.89 -1.40 10.05
C ASN A 41 9.26 -0.03 10.31
N LEU A 42 9.83 0.75 11.22
CA LEU A 42 9.38 2.10 11.54
C LEU A 42 10.49 3.10 11.24
N SER A 43 10.15 4.13 10.49
CA SER A 43 11.07 5.21 10.13
C SER A 43 11.52 6.01 11.36
N ASP A 44 12.58 6.79 11.19
CA ASP A 44 13.11 7.65 12.26
C ASP A 44 12.07 8.62 12.82
N SER A 45 11.20 9.12 11.96
CA SER A 45 10.13 10.05 12.32
C SER A 45 8.97 9.40 13.10
N VAL A 46 8.84 8.08 13.03
CA VAL A 46 7.76 7.31 13.68
C VAL A 46 8.27 6.57 14.90
N TYR A 47 9.42 5.91 14.82
CA TYR A 47 9.93 4.98 15.86
C TYR A 47 10.03 5.62 17.25
N ASN A 48 10.51 6.86 17.34
CA ASN A 48 10.71 7.57 18.60
C ASN A 48 9.66 8.68 18.85
N SER A 49 8.62 8.77 18.00
CA SER A 49 7.63 9.86 18.09
C SER A 49 6.44 9.46 18.95
N THR A 50 5.94 10.42 19.70
CA THR A 50 4.71 10.30 20.51
C THR A 50 3.54 11.06 19.87
N SER A 51 3.70 11.56 18.64
CA SER A 51 2.63 12.25 17.94
C SER A 51 1.50 11.29 17.54
N VAL A 52 0.28 11.80 17.52
CA VAL A 52 -0.90 11.02 17.09
C VAL A 52 -0.70 10.46 15.67
N ALA A 53 -0.06 11.24 14.79
CA ALA A 53 0.22 10.80 13.43
C ALA A 53 1.18 9.59 13.40
N ALA A 54 2.29 9.65 14.14
CA ALA A 54 3.27 8.55 14.21
C ALA A 54 2.66 7.29 14.83
N ILE A 55 1.86 7.45 15.88
CA ILE A 55 1.13 6.35 16.52
C ILE A 55 0.14 5.72 15.51
N GLY A 56 -0.56 6.56 14.74
CA GLY A 56 -1.46 6.11 13.68
C GLY A 56 -0.74 5.31 12.60
N VAL A 57 0.42 5.77 12.14
CA VAL A 57 1.25 5.05 11.14
C VAL A 57 1.73 3.71 11.69
N ALA A 58 2.30 3.69 12.90
CA ALA A 58 2.75 2.44 13.52
C ALA A 58 1.60 1.43 13.70
N ALA A 59 0.41 1.92 14.08
CA ALA A 59 -0.79 1.09 14.17
C ALA A 59 -1.25 0.58 12.79
N HIS A 60 -1.11 1.38 11.73
CA HIS A 60 -1.43 0.97 10.35
C HIS A 60 -0.55 -0.20 9.90
N GLU A 61 0.77 -0.11 10.09
CA GLU A 61 1.69 -1.20 9.78
C GLU A 61 1.41 -2.44 10.62
N THR A 62 0.97 -2.25 11.88
CA THR A 62 0.46 -3.33 12.73
C THR A 62 -0.81 -3.95 12.12
N GLY A 63 -1.68 -3.14 11.50
CA GLY A 63 -2.86 -3.60 10.76
C GLY A 63 -2.50 -4.57 9.62
N HIS A 64 -1.43 -4.29 8.86
CA HIS A 64 -0.93 -5.20 7.82
C HIS A 64 -0.40 -6.51 8.39
N ALA A 65 0.26 -6.45 9.52
CA ALA A 65 0.74 -7.67 10.16
C ALA A 65 -0.42 -8.52 10.70
N ILE A 66 -1.47 -7.90 11.25
CA ILE A 66 -2.71 -8.60 11.63
C ILE A 66 -3.36 -9.23 10.39
N GLN A 67 -3.45 -8.51 9.26
CA GLN A 67 -3.95 -9.07 8.00
C GLN A 67 -3.17 -10.32 7.59
N HIS A 68 -1.84 -10.26 7.67
CA HIS A 68 -0.97 -11.39 7.32
C HIS A 68 -1.21 -12.57 8.25
N ALA A 69 -1.26 -12.34 9.56
CA ALA A 69 -1.47 -13.39 10.55
C ALA A 69 -2.82 -14.12 10.40
N TYR A 70 -3.86 -13.38 10.03
CA TYR A 70 -5.20 -13.95 9.80
C TYR A 70 -5.45 -14.40 8.36
N GLY A 71 -4.43 -14.43 7.51
CA GLY A 71 -4.54 -14.90 6.13
C GLY A 71 -5.52 -14.08 5.28
N TYR A 72 -5.51 -12.74 5.42
CA TYR A 72 -6.41 -11.86 4.67
C TYR A 72 -6.17 -11.99 3.16
N GLY A 73 -7.11 -12.62 2.45
CA GLY A 73 -6.98 -13.00 1.04
C GLY A 73 -6.53 -11.86 0.11
N PRO A 74 -7.11 -10.63 0.18
CA PRO A 74 -6.66 -9.52 -0.64
C PRO A 74 -5.18 -9.14 -0.42
N LEU A 75 -4.62 -9.25 0.79
CA LEU A 75 -3.20 -9.00 1.04
C LEU A 75 -2.33 -10.05 0.35
N SER A 76 -2.71 -11.33 0.42
CA SER A 76 -1.98 -12.41 -0.24
C SER A 76 -2.00 -12.23 -1.76
N PHE A 77 -3.16 -11.86 -2.32
CA PHE A 77 -3.30 -11.59 -3.75
C PHE A 77 -2.47 -10.37 -4.19
N ARG A 78 -2.52 -9.26 -3.44
CA ARG A 78 -1.67 -8.08 -3.66
C ARG A 78 -0.19 -8.47 -3.68
N THR A 79 0.25 -9.29 -2.72
CA THR A 79 1.65 -9.70 -2.60
C THR A 79 2.09 -10.57 -3.79
N ALA A 80 1.23 -11.48 -4.25
CA ALA A 80 1.49 -12.30 -5.44
C ALA A 80 1.50 -11.48 -6.73
N LEU A 81 0.63 -10.46 -6.84
CA LEU A 81 0.52 -9.61 -8.02
C LEU A 81 1.66 -8.57 -8.13
N PHE A 82 2.28 -8.18 -7.01
CA PHE A 82 3.29 -7.13 -6.94
C PHE A 82 4.44 -7.28 -7.96
N PRO A 83 5.13 -8.44 -8.08
CA PRO A 83 6.23 -8.57 -9.02
C PRO A 83 5.78 -8.41 -10.48
N LEU A 84 4.62 -8.96 -10.84
CA LEU A 84 4.06 -8.82 -12.18
C LEU A 84 3.69 -7.36 -12.48
N ALA A 85 3.03 -6.68 -11.54
CA ALA A 85 2.64 -5.28 -11.70
C ALA A 85 3.85 -4.36 -11.78
N SER A 86 4.89 -4.62 -10.98
CA SER A 86 6.13 -3.83 -10.96
C SER A 86 6.88 -3.94 -12.29
N VAL A 87 7.11 -5.14 -12.79
CA VAL A 87 7.75 -5.37 -14.10
C VAL A 87 6.83 -4.85 -15.21
N GLY A 88 5.54 -5.17 -15.14
CA GLY A 88 4.55 -4.76 -16.13
C GLY A 88 4.48 -3.24 -16.31
N SER A 89 4.51 -2.46 -15.23
CA SER A 89 4.46 -1.00 -15.31
C SER A 89 5.70 -0.39 -15.98
N GLN A 90 6.87 -0.96 -15.76
CA GLN A 90 8.13 -0.49 -16.38
C GLN A 90 8.22 -0.89 -17.86
N VAL A 91 7.95 -2.16 -18.17
CA VAL A 91 8.04 -2.71 -19.51
C VAL A 91 6.95 -2.14 -20.44
N SER A 92 5.76 -1.84 -19.90
CA SER A 92 4.64 -1.30 -20.68
C SER A 92 5.03 -0.05 -21.48
N TRP A 93 5.67 0.91 -20.85
CA TRP A 93 6.09 2.16 -21.49
C TRP A 93 7.13 1.94 -22.58
N ILE A 94 8.09 1.04 -22.33
CA ILE A 94 9.11 0.66 -23.32
C ILE A 94 8.43 0.05 -24.54
N LEU A 95 7.50 -0.88 -24.36
CA LEU A 95 6.78 -1.52 -25.46
C LEU A 95 5.92 -0.54 -26.25
N ILE A 96 5.22 0.36 -25.57
CA ILE A 96 4.39 1.39 -26.23
C ILE A 96 5.28 2.32 -27.09
N VAL A 97 6.40 2.81 -26.53
CA VAL A 97 7.32 3.69 -27.23
C VAL A 97 7.95 2.98 -28.44
N LEU A 98 8.41 1.74 -28.27
CA LEU A 98 8.95 0.95 -29.39
C LEU A 98 7.89 0.70 -30.47
N GLY A 99 6.64 0.37 -30.08
CA GLY A 99 5.54 0.21 -31.02
C GLY A 99 5.24 1.49 -31.81
N LEU A 100 5.40 2.67 -31.22
CA LEU A 100 5.26 3.96 -31.89
C LEU A 100 6.40 4.25 -32.89
N ILE A 101 7.65 3.93 -32.50
CA ILE A 101 8.85 4.18 -33.33
C ILE A 101 8.88 3.26 -34.53
N PHE A 102 8.63 1.98 -34.34
CA PHE A 102 8.71 1.00 -35.43
C PHE A 102 7.47 0.95 -36.35
N GLY A 103 6.38 1.62 -35.96
CA GLY A 103 5.23 1.93 -36.82
C GLY A 103 4.45 0.76 -37.44
N SER A 104 5.01 -0.43 -37.42
CA SER A 104 4.51 -1.59 -38.18
C SER A 104 3.80 -2.65 -37.33
N THR A 105 3.84 -2.56 -36.01
CA THR A 105 3.27 -3.60 -35.14
C THR A 105 2.46 -3.02 -34.00
N ASN A 106 1.16 -2.89 -34.19
CA ASN A 106 0.20 -2.61 -33.11
C ASN A 106 0.34 -3.62 -31.93
N ILE A 107 0.96 -4.79 -32.17
CA ILE A 107 1.13 -5.84 -31.17
C ILE A 107 2.00 -5.40 -29.97
N LEU A 108 3.04 -4.59 -30.19
CA LEU A 108 3.86 -4.07 -29.10
C LEU A 108 3.06 -3.12 -28.22
N ILE A 109 2.24 -2.28 -28.82
CA ILE A 109 1.35 -1.36 -28.11
C ILE A 109 0.29 -2.15 -27.32
N ASP A 110 -0.32 -3.15 -27.95
CA ASP A 110 -1.33 -4.00 -27.32
C ASP A 110 -0.77 -4.73 -26.09
N ILE A 111 0.44 -5.31 -26.22
CA ILE A 111 1.13 -5.96 -25.10
C ILE A 111 1.49 -4.91 -24.03
N GLY A 112 1.95 -3.74 -24.41
CA GLY A 112 2.22 -2.63 -23.48
C GLY A 112 0.97 -2.22 -22.69
N ILE A 113 -0.18 -2.08 -23.32
CA ILE A 113 -1.45 -1.78 -22.66
C ILE A 113 -1.87 -2.92 -21.74
N LEU A 114 -1.71 -4.17 -22.17
CA LEU A 114 -1.98 -5.34 -21.33
C LEU A 114 -1.08 -5.36 -20.06
N MET A 115 0.22 -5.10 -20.24
CA MET A 115 1.15 -5.01 -19.10
C MET A 115 0.77 -3.87 -18.15
N PHE A 116 0.37 -2.71 -18.68
CA PHE A 116 -0.07 -1.59 -17.87
C PHE A 116 -1.38 -1.90 -17.11
N SER A 117 -2.27 -2.71 -17.67
CA SER A 117 -3.52 -3.12 -17.01
C SER A 117 -3.27 -3.95 -15.74
N LEU A 118 -2.15 -4.69 -15.67
CA LEU A 118 -1.73 -5.38 -14.44
C LEU A 118 -1.37 -4.39 -13.33
N ALA A 119 -0.73 -3.27 -13.67
CA ALA A 119 -0.45 -2.22 -12.70
C ALA A 119 -1.74 -1.55 -12.20
N VAL A 120 -2.73 -1.34 -13.06
CA VAL A 120 -4.05 -0.83 -12.66
C VAL A 120 -4.75 -1.82 -11.74
N LEU A 121 -4.75 -3.11 -12.07
CA LEU A 121 -5.30 -4.16 -11.23
C LEU A 121 -4.64 -4.18 -9.84
N PHE A 122 -3.31 -4.04 -9.79
CA PHE A 122 -2.58 -3.94 -8.53
C PHE A 122 -3.04 -2.76 -7.68
N GLN A 123 -3.24 -1.58 -8.27
CA GLN A 123 -3.75 -0.41 -7.55
C GLN A 123 -5.15 -0.67 -6.98
N LEU A 124 -6.04 -1.28 -7.77
CA LEU A 124 -7.41 -1.61 -7.33
C LEU A 124 -7.43 -2.62 -6.18
N VAL A 125 -6.59 -3.66 -6.26
CA VAL A 125 -6.48 -4.68 -5.20
C VAL A 125 -5.83 -4.10 -3.93
N THR A 126 -4.98 -3.09 -4.08
CA THR A 126 -4.36 -2.41 -2.95
C THR A 126 -5.36 -1.64 -2.10
N LEU A 127 -6.40 -1.03 -2.69
CA LEU A 127 -7.40 -0.24 -1.96
C LEU A 127 -8.06 -0.99 -0.78
N PRO A 128 -8.68 -2.16 -0.95
CA PRO A 128 -9.30 -2.88 0.16
C PRO A 128 -8.28 -3.31 1.23
N VAL A 129 -7.03 -3.58 0.85
CA VAL A 129 -5.95 -3.91 1.79
C VAL A 129 -5.65 -2.72 2.69
N GLU A 130 -5.45 -1.53 2.11
CA GLU A 130 -5.11 -0.31 2.84
C GLU A 130 -6.26 0.19 3.74
N PHE A 131 -7.49 0.16 3.23
CA PHE A 131 -8.67 0.53 4.03
C PHE A 131 -8.87 -0.44 5.21
N ASN A 132 -8.70 -1.74 4.99
CA ASN A 132 -8.84 -2.73 6.05
C ASN A 132 -7.70 -2.62 7.09
N ALA A 133 -6.46 -2.36 6.67
CA ALA A 133 -5.34 -2.12 7.59
C ALA A 133 -5.61 -0.89 8.48
N SER A 134 -6.06 0.22 7.88
CA SER A 134 -6.42 1.45 8.60
C SER A 134 -7.59 1.23 9.57
N ALA A 135 -8.60 0.46 9.18
CA ALA A 135 -9.73 0.12 10.06
C ALA A 135 -9.26 -0.70 11.27
N ARG A 136 -8.40 -1.70 11.06
CA ARG A 136 -7.79 -2.49 12.15
C ARG A 136 -6.92 -1.65 13.06
N ALA A 137 -6.14 -0.71 12.50
CA ALA A 137 -5.34 0.24 13.24
C ALA A 137 -6.20 1.06 14.22
N LEU A 138 -7.29 1.64 13.72
CA LEU A 138 -8.20 2.45 14.55
C LEU A 138 -8.87 1.62 15.64
N GLN A 139 -9.30 0.40 15.33
CA GLN A 139 -9.85 -0.52 16.33
C GLN A 139 -8.82 -0.85 17.43
N LEU A 140 -7.57 -1.12 17.03
CA LEU A 140 -6.48 -1.41 17.97
C LEU A 140 -6.21 -0.21 18.88
N LEU A 141 -6.10 0.99 18.32
CA LEU A 141 -5.83 2.21 19.09
C LEU A 141 -6.92 2.51 20.12
N GLU A 142 -8.17 2.25 19.77
CA GLU A 142 -9.32 2.45 20.64
C GLU A 142 -9.45 1.35 21.71
N SER A 143 -9.39 0.08 21.32
CA SER A 143 -9.57 -1.06 22.22
C SER A 143 -8.50 -1.16 23.29
N GLU A 144 -7.26 -0.81 22.95
CA GLU A 144 -6.13 -0.85 23.87
C GLU A 144 -5.90 0.47 24.61
N GLY A 145 -6.73 1.48 24.35
CA GLY A 145 -6.67 2.76 25.05
C GLY A 145 -5.39 3.55 24.78
N PHE A 146 -4.79 3.44 23.58
CA PHE A 146 -3.61 4.22 23.22
C PHE A 146 -3.94 5.67 22.91
N LEU A 147 -5.11 5.90 22.33
CA LEU A 147 -5.62 7.23 22.01
C LEU A 147 -7.05 7.38 22.53
N TYR A 148 -7.41 8.58 22.97
CA TYR A 148 -8.71 8.87 23.52
C TYR A 148 -9.35 10.10 22.88
N GLY A 149 -10.67 10.08 22.74
CA GLY A 149 -11.47 11.23 22.33
C GLY A 149 -10.98 11.89 21.03
N ASP A 150 -10.46 13.09 21.14
CA ASP A 150 -9.99 13.88 20.01
C ASP A 150 -8.77 13.28 19.30
N GLU A 151 -7.91 12.57 20.01
CA GLU A 151 -6.74 11.92 19.43
C GLU A 151 -7.15 10.79 18.45
N ASN A 152 -8.19 10.01 18.79
CA ASN A 152 -8.76 9.01 17.87
C ASN A 152 -9.30 9.66 16.59
N ARG A 153 -9.93 10.85 16.73
CA ARG A 153 -10.42 11.61 15.57
C ARG A 153 -9.27 12.10 14.69
N GLN A 154 -8.17 12.55 15.31
CA GLN A 154 -6.97 12.97 14.59
C GLN A 154 -6.29 11.80 13.89
N ALA A 155 -6.12 10.64 14.55
CA ALA A 155 -5.58 9.43 13.94
C ALA A 155 -6.41 8.98 12.74
N ARG A 156 -7.75 9.00 12.87
CA ARG A 156 -8.66 8.70 11.76
C ARG A 156 -8.46 9.66 10.58
N LYS A 157 -8.28 10.97 10.82
CA LYS A 157 -8.02 11.93 9.74
C LYS A 157 -6.70 11.63 9.03
N VAL A 158 -5.63 11.34 9.78
CA VAL A 158 -4.32 11.00 9.22
C VAL A 158 -4.41 9.73 8.36
N LEU A 159 -5.01 8.66 8.87
CA LEU A 159 -5.16 7.40 8.14
C LEU A 159 -6.09 7.52 6.94
N SER A 160 -7.15 8.32 7.05
CA SER A 160 -8.02 8.60 5.91
C SER A 160 -7.30 9.40 4.83
N ALA A 161 -6.50 10.41 5.20
CA ALA A 161 -5.70 11.17 4.24
C ALA A 161 -4.68 10.27 3.53
N ALA A 162 -4.00 9.40 4.27
CA ALA A 162 -3.10 8.40 3.69
C ALA A 162 -3.84 7.46 2.73
N ALA A 163 -5.01 6.94 3.11
CA ALA A 163 -5.82 6.07 2.25
C ALA A 163 -6.27 6.76 0.96
N MET A 164 -6.57 8.07 1.01
CA MET A 164 -6.93 8.85 -0.18
C MET A 164 -5.79 8.98 -1.19
N THR A 165 -4.53 8.85 -0.78
CA THR A 165 -3.40 8.81 -1.72
C THR A 165 -3.46 7.56 -2.60
N TYR A 166 -3.86 6.42 -2.07
CA TYR A 166 -4.07 5.19 -2.86
C TYR A 166 -5.27 5.32 -3.80
N VAL A 167 -6.35 5.99 -3.37
CA VAL A 167 -7.49 6.29 -4.25
C VAL A 167 -7.05 7.18 -5.42
N ALA A 168 -6.28 8.23 -5.15
CA ALA A 168 -5.76 9.11 -6.19
C ALA A 168 -4.83 8.36 -7.15
N ALA A 169 -3.94 7.48 -6.64
CA ALA A 169 -3.07 6.66 -7.46
C ALA A 169 -3.86 5.70 -8.37
N ALA A 170 -4.89 5.03 -7.83
CA ALA A 170 -5.76 4.15 -8.60
C ALA A 170 -6.53 4.91 -9.67
N ALA A 171 -7.12 6.07 -9.33
CA ALA A 171 -7.83 6.91 -10.29
C ALA A 171 -6.90 7.38 -11.42
N THR A 172 -5.68 7.82 -11.09
CA THR A 172 -4.68 8.22 -12.08
C THR A 172 -4.30 7.07 -13.01
N ALA A 173 -4.08 5.87 -12.45
CA ALA A 173 -3.75 4.68 -13.25
C ALA A 173 -4.90 4.29 -14.19
N ILE A 174 -6.15 4.34 -13.73
CA ILE A 174 -7.35 4.08 -14.55
C ILE A 174 -7.45 5.10 -15.69
N LEU A 175 -7.33 6.40 -15.37
CA LEU A 175 -7.40 7.45 -16.39
C LEU A 175 -6.30 7.30 -17.44
N GLN A 176 -5.09 6.93 -17.03
CA GLN A 176 -3.98 6.68 -17.94
C GLN A 176 -4.25 5.45 -18.83
N LEU A 177 -4.80 4.37 -18.27
CA LEU A 177 -5.19 3.19 -19.06
C LEU A 177 -6.26 3.53 -20.08
N LEU A 178 -7.30 4.26 -19.68
CA LEU A 178 -8.36 4.70 -20.60
C LEU A 178 -7.80 5.59 -21.71
N ARG A 179 -6.87 6.49 -21.39
CA ARG A 179 -6.17 7.31 -22.38
C ARG A 179 -5.41 6.44 -23.38
N LEU A 180 -4.67 5.44 -22.93
CA LEU A 180 -3.93 4.54 -23.82
C LEU A 180 -4.87 3.75 -24.73
N ILE A 181 -5.96 3.22 -24.19
CA ILE A 181 -6.99 2.51 -24.97
C ILE A 181 -7.63 3.45 -26.00
N TYR A 182 -7.96 4.68 -25.63
CA TYR A 182 -8.55 5.66 -26.52
C TYR A 182 -7.61 6.03 -27.68
N LEU A 183 -6.33 6.27 -27.39
CA LEU A 183 -5.35 6.69 -28.39
C LEU A 183 -4.95 5.56 -29.36
N PHE A 184 -4.92 4.33 -28.88
CA PHE A 184 -4.34 3.21 -29.63
C PHE A 184 -5.31 2.06 -29.92
N GLY A 185 -6.38 1.92 -29.15
CA GLY A 185 -7.36 0.83 -29.33
C GLY A 185 -8.23 0.94 -30.58
N GLY A 186 -8.34 2.14 -31.19
CA GLY A 186 -9.11 2.39 -32.42
C GLY A 186 -8.41 1.99 -33.73
N ARG A 187 -7.11 1.69 -33.68
CA ARG A 187 -6.30 1.40 -34.90
C ARG A 187 -6.57 0.04 -35.57
N ARG A 188 -7.47 -0.76 -35.02
CA ARG A 188 -7.87 -2.07 -35.59
C ARG A 188 -8.94 -2.03 -36.68
N ARG A 189 -9.38 -0.84 -37.12
CA ARG A 189 -10.53 -0.74 -38.04
C ARG A 189 -10.20 -0.36 -39.49
N ASP A 190 -8.89 -0.31 -39.86
CA ASP A 190 -8.50 -0.08 -41.26
C ASP A 190 -7.59 -1.19 -41.77
#